data_3b40b4f3e0783b107f34d3d698730308
#
_entry.id   3b40b4f3e0783b107f34d3d698730308
#
_cell.length_a   1.000
_cell.length_b   1.000
_cell.length_c   1.000
_cell.angle_alpha   90.00
_cell.angle_beta   90.00
_cell.angle_gamma   90.00
#
_symmetry.space_group_name_H-M   'P 1'
#
loop_
_entity.id
_entity.type
_entity.pdbx_description
1 polymer ?
#
loop_
_entity_poly.entity_id
_entity_poly.type
_entity_poly.pdbx_seq_one_letter_code
_entity_poly.pdbx_strand_id
1 'polypeptide(L)'
;MIEAAIDLLLGAQNEDGGWGAVKGKRSNTESTSFALMALKSLDDKPFNRQTAAGLKWLLQHQRDDGSWSLNDASKQSSWTTPIAVLALLPFQDQREHALRAAKWVLTQEGGKPGWVASLLVRLSLVKKMTELDPYLSGWSWTAGAFSWVEPTSYSLMALKKLKGSLDGTNCEERIRQGELLIYDRMCENGGWNYGNSRVLGEALWPYPEVTAVALIALQDRATNDANQISLRALGVMMREAGSGMALSWGILCLTLYNQNAQEWKRILVKNFEKTRFLGETKAVALALLASGKGASLFRVRA
;
A
#
# COMPACT_ATOMS: atom_id res chain seq x y z
N MET A 1 -4.87 24.42 0.53
CA MET A 1 -5.05 22.95 0.33
C MET A 1 -5.28 22.22 1.65
N ILE A 2 -4.34 22.27 2.61
CA ILE A 2 -4.41 21.42 3.83
C ILE A 2 -5.75 21.59 4.56
N GLU A 3 -6.16 22.81 4.92
CA GLU A 3 -7.43 23.04 5.61
C GLU A 3 -8.64 22.47 4.85
N ALA A 4 -8.74 22.77 3.55
CA ALA A 4 -9.83 22.28 2.73
C ALA A 4 -9.82 20.74 2.56
N ALA A 5 -8.66 20.11 2.57
CA ALA A 5 -8.55 18.65 2.55
C ALA A 5 -8.97 18.03 3.90
N ILE A 6 -8.65 18.69 5.01
CA ILE A 6 -9.14 18.32 6.34
C ILE A 6 -10.66 18.40 6.38
N ASP A 7 -11.24 19.53 5.95
CA ASP A 7 -12.70 19.73 5.95
C ASP A 7 -13.41 18.66 5.11
N LEU A 8 -12.87 18.34 3.93
CA LEU A 8 -13.39 17.25 3.10
C LEU A 8 -13.33 15.90 3.82
N LEU A 9 -12.20 15.58 4.44
CA LEU A 9 -12.01 14.30 5.13
C LEU A 9 -12.94 14.18 6.34
N LEU A 10 -13.02 15.22 7.17
CA LEU A 10 -13.92 15.24 8.34
C LEU A 10 -15.40 15.20 7.91
N GLY A 11 -15.77 15.96 6.86
CA GLY A 11 -17.13 16.00 6.33
C GLY A 11 -17.56 14.72 5.58
N ALA A 12 -16.61 13.80 5.31
CA ALA A 12 -16.87 12.51 4.67
C ALA A 12 -16.98 11.35 5.68
N GLN A 13 -16.72 11.57 6.98
CA GLN A 13 -16.92 10.56 8.00
C GLN A 13 -18.38 10.18 8.13
N ASN A 14 -18.69 8.90 8.09
CA ASN A 14 -20.05 8.39 8.26
C ASN A 14 -20.45 8.35 9.74
N GLU A 15 -21.74 8.19 10.01
CA GLU A 15 -22.31 8.10 11.36
C GLU A 15 -21.78 6.89 12.16
N ASP A 16 -21.38 5.81 11.46
CA ASP A 16 -20.76 4.63 12.06
C ASP A 16 -19.31 4.88 12.51
N GLY A 17 -18.74 6.06 12.19
CA GLY A 17 -17.39 6.47 12.51
C GLY A 17 -16.34 6.12 11.46
N GLY A 18 -16.66 5.30 10.46
CA GLY A 18 -15.76 4.93 9.37
C GLY A 18 -15.82 5.92 8.20
N TRP A 19 -15.05 5.63 7.16
CA TRP A 19 -15.06 6.36 5.88
C TRP A 19 -15.33 5.42 4.72
N GLY A 20 -16.18 5.86 3.79
CA GLY A 20 -16.35 5.25 2.48
C GLY A 20 -15.36 5.79 1.45
N ALA A 21 -15.38 5.23 0.24
CA ALA A 21 -14.52 5.70 -0.85
C ALA A 21 -14.76 7.19 -1.19
N VAL A 22 -16.01 7.63 -1.10
CA VAL A 22 -16.41 9.04 -1.12
C VAL A 22 -17.53 9.26 -0.10
N LYS A 23 -17.83 10.52 0.23
CA LYS A 23 -18.88 10.90 1.18
C LYS A 23 -20.20 10.18 0.88
N GLY A 24 -20.81 9.61 1.92
CA GLY A 24 -22.10 8.91 1.85
C GLY A 24 -22.03 7.49 1.27
N LYS A 25 -20.87 7.01 0.84
CA LYS A 25 -20.69 5.58 0.53
C LYS A 25 -20.39 4.80 1.79
N ARG A 26 -20.71 3.49 1.78
CA ARG A 26 -20.46 2.57 2.89
C ARG A 26 -19.01 2.66 3.34
N SER A 27 -18.81 2.69 4.66
CA SER A 27 -17.49 2.64 5.28
C SER A 27 -16.73 1.39 4.87
N ASN A 28 -15.43 1.53 4.64
CA ASN A 28 -14.57 0.43 4.27
C ASN A 28 -13.21 0.54 4.94
N THR A 29 -12.52 -0.58 5.05
CA THR A 29 -11.26 -0.70 5.77
C THR A 29 -10.15 0.15 5.15
N GLU A 30 -10.05 0.20 3.83
CA GLU A 30 -9.03 0.99 3.15
C GLU A 30 -9.20 2.49 3.43
N SER A 31 -10.37 3.05 3.12
CA SER A 31 -10.65 4.48 3.29
C SER A 31 -10.52 4.90 4.75
N THR A 32 -11.03 4.10 5.69
CA THR A 32 -10.93 4.37 7.12
C THR A 32 -9.48 4.35 7.59
N SER A 33 -8.69 3.39 7.13
CA SER A 33 -7.26 3.29 7.47
C SER A 33 -6.45 4.50 6.98
N PHE A 34 -6.64 4.92 5.72
CA PHE A 34 -5.95 6.11 5.19
C PHE A 34 -6.41 7.39 5.88
N ALA A 35 -7.71 7.53 6.18
CA ALA A 35 -8.23 8.67 6.94
C ALA A 35 -7.61 8.75 8.33
N LEU A 36 -7.52 7.64 9.07
CA LEU A 36 -6.87 7.57 10.37
C LEU A 36 -5.40 7.95 10.32
N MET A 37 -4.65 7.42 9.34
CA MET A 37 -3.24 7.79 9.14
C MET A 37 -3.09 9.29 8.86
N ALA A 38 -3.95 9.85 8.00
CA ALA A 38 -3.91 11.27 7.68
C ALA A 38 -4.19 12.14 8.91
N LEU A 39 -5.27 11.86 9.65
CA LEU A 39 -5.61 12.61 10.87
C LEU A 39 -4.52 12.50 11.93
N LYS A 40 -3.93 11.30 12.09
CA LYS A 40 -2.84 11.06 13.05
C LYS A 40 -1.56 11.78 12.66
N SER A 41 -1.31 12.00 11.37
CA SER A 41 -0.13 12.74 10.89
C SER A 41 -0.19 14.26 11.15
N LEU A 42 -1.36 14.76 11.55
CA LEU A 42 -1.64 16.18 11.84
C LEU A 42 -1.62 16.44 13.35
N ASP A 43 -0.59 15.96 14.06
CA ASP A 43 -0.46 15.95 15.52
C ASP A 43 -0.74 17.30 16.21
N ASP A 44 -0.57 18.44 15.50
CA ASP A 44 -0.80 19.78 16.02
C ASP A 44 -2.31 20.15 16.10
N LYS A 45 -3.22 19.28 15.63
CA LYS A 45 -4.67 19.53 15.59
C LYS A 45 -5.43 18.42 16.32
N PRO A 46 -6.29 18.75 17.29
CA PRO A 46 -7.03 17.76 18.08
C PRO A 46 -8.26 17.24 17.31
N PHE A 47 -8.09 16.25 16.45
CA PHE A 47 -9.22 15.52 15.85
C PHE A 47 -9.59 14.27 16.67
N ASN A 48 -9.48 14.37 18.01
CA ASN A 48 -9.63 13.24 18.91
C ASN A 48 -10.97 12.50 18.76
N ARG A 49 -12.07 13.23 18.56
CA ARG A 49 -13.41 12.63 18.40
C ARG A 49 -13.49 11.81 17.10
N GLN A 50 -13.09 12.38 15.99
CA GLN A 50 -13.16 11.74 14.68
C GLN A 50 -12.18 10.56 14.59
N THR A 51 -10.97 10.75 15.10
CA THR A 51 -9.96 9.70 15.18
C THR A 51 -10.43 8.54 16.06
N ALA A 52 -11.01 8.84 17.25
CA ALA A 52 -11.53 7.82 18.17
C ALA A 52 -12.70 7.04 17.54
N ALA A 53 -13.61 7.73 16.83
CA ALA A 53 -14.73 7.08 16.15
C ALA A 53 -14.24 6.15 15.02
N GLY A 54 -13.30 6.61 14.20
CA GLY A 54 -12.70 5.79 13.13
C GLY A 54 -11.91 4.60 13.66
N LEU A 55 -11.14 4.81 14.72
CA LEU A 55 -10.41 3.74 15.38
C LEU A 55 -11.37 2.69 15.96
N LYS A 56 -12.43 3.12 16.65
CA LYS A 56 -13.48 2.23 17.14
C LYS A 56 -14.09 1.42 16.00
N TRP A 57 -14.44 2.09 14.88
CA TRP A 57 -14.97 1.41 13.70
C TRP A 57 -13.99 0.34 13.19
N LEU A 58 -12.72 0.68 13.00
CA LEU A 58 -11.71 -0.25 12.49
C LEU A 58 -11.56 -1.47 13.42
N LEU A 59 -11.49 -1.26 14.73
CA LEU A 59 -11.35 -2.33 15.71
C LEU A 59 -12.58 -3.24 15.77
N GLN A 60 -13.79 -2.71 15.68
CA GLN A 60 -15.03 -3.48 15.67
C GLN A 60 -15.18 -4.36 14.42
N HIS A 61 -14.47 -4.02 13.32
CA HIS A 61 -14.49 -4.78 12.07
C HIS A 61 -13.28 -5.71 11.92
N GLN A 62 -12.42 -5.82 12.97
CA GLN A 62 -11.40 -6.85 12.99
C GLN A 62 -12.03 -8.20 13.25
N ARG A 63 -11.75 -9.16 12.40
CA ARG A 63 -12.24 -10.53 12.47
C ARG A 63 -11.50 -11.32 13.57
N ASP A 64 -12.06 -12.47 13.95
CA ASP A 64 -11.48 -13.33 14.99
C ASP A 64 -10.08 -13.85 14.61
N ASP A 65 -9.82 -14.05 13.31
CA ASP A 65 -8.51 -14.42 12.78
C ASP A 65 -7.49 -13.26 12.74
N GLY A 66 -7.90 -12.06 13.14
CA GLY A 66 -7.09 -10.84 13.16
C GLY A 66 -7.13 -10.02 11.87
N SER A 67 -7.77 -10.50 10.82
CA SER A 67 -7.83 -9.83 9.52
C SER A 67 -8.96 -8.81 9.40
N TRP A 68 -9.00 -8.13 8.27
CA TRP A 68 -10.14 -7.31 7.82
C TRP A 68 -10.61 -7.74 6.44
N SER A 69 -11.92 -7.70 6.23
CA SER A 69 -12.53 -7.66 4.91
C SER A 69 -12.49 -6.22 4.36
N LEU A 70 -12.79 -6.05 3.06
CA LEU A 70 -12.90 -4.72 2.48
C LEU A 70 -13.99 -3.90 3.20
N ASN A 71 -15.15 -4.50 3.44
CA ASN A 71 -16.31 -3.95 4.17
C ASN A 71 -17.23 -5.06 4.65
N ASP A 72 -18.29 -4.72 5.36
CA ASP A 72 -19.24 -5.67 5.94
C ASP A 72 -19.96 -6.57 4.92
N ALA A 73 -20.07 -6.14 3.66
CA ALA A 73 -20.66 -6.95 2.60
C ALA A 73 -19.72 -8.06 2.11
N SER A 74 -18.43 -7.93 2.35
CA SER A 74 -17.42 -8.93 1.97
C SER A 74 -17.25 -9.95 3.07
N LYS A 75 -17.46 -11.22 2.74
CA LYS A 75 -17.27 -12.34 3.67
C LYS A 75 -15.81 -12.79 3.78
N GLN A 76 -14.94 -12.34 2.88
CA GLN A 76 -13.55 -12.76 2.81
C GLN A 76 -12.62 -11.69 3.37
N SER A 77 -11.64 -12.15 4.13
CA SER A 77 -10.48 -11.34 4.52
C SER A 77 -9.70 -10.90 3.29
N SER A 78 -9.11 -9.72 3.33
CA SER A 78 -8.59 -9.11 2.13
C SER A 78 -7.22 -8.43 2.32
N TRP A 79 -6.67 -7.99 1.22
CA TRP A 79 -5.47 -7.18 1.07
C TRP A 79 -5.50 -5.86 1.85
N THR A 80 -6.65 -5.44 2.38
CA THR A 80 -6.76 -4.25 3.23
C THR A 80 -6.20 -4.49 4.63
N THR A 81 -6.02 -5.75 5.05
CA THR A 81 -5.47 -6.10 6.36
C THR A 81 -4.09 -5.46 6.63
N PRO A 82 -3.08 -5.53 5.76
CA PRO A 82 -1.80 -4.85 6.01
C PRO A 82 -1.94 -3.32 6.06
N ILE A 83 -2.91 -2.72 5.36
CA ILE A 83 -3.18 -1.28 5.44
C ILE A 83 -3.76 -0.93 6.82
N ALA A 84 -4.68 -1.74 7.35
CA ALA A 84 -5.20 -1.58 8.71
C ALA A 84 -4.08 -1.71 9.76
N VAL A 85 -3.14 -2.64 9.58
CA VAL A 85 -1.93 -2.72 10.43
C VAL A 85 -1.18 -1.40 10.43
N LEU A 86 -0.89 -0.83 9.26
CA LEU A 86 -0.17 0.45 9.15
C LEU A 86 -0.93 1.59 9.84
N ALA A 87 -2.26 1.59 9.75
CA ALA A 87 -3.11 2.59 10.40
C ALA A 87 -3.15 2.46 11.92
N LEU A 88 -3.02 1.25 12.47
CA LEU A 88 -3.04 1.00 13.92
C LEU A 88 -1.68 1.28 14.59
N LEU A 89 -0.55 1.11 13.89
CA LEU A 89 0.79 1.25 14.47
C LEU A 89 1.07 2.59 15.17
N PRO A 90 0.52 3.76 14.75
CA PRO A 90 0.68 5.02 15.47
C PRO A 90 -0.06 5.09 16.81
N PHE A 91 -0.94 4.14 17.12
CA PHE A 91 -1.72 4.04 18.35
C PHE A 91 -1.15 2.94 19.21
N GLN A 92 -0.36 3.29 20.24
CA GLN A 92 0.38 2.32 21.05
C GLN A 92 -0.51 1.27 21.69
N ASP A 93 -1.69 1.67 22.18
CA ASP A 93 -2.68 0.80 22.83
C ASP A 93 -3.29 -0.22 21.84
N GLN A 94 -3.10 -0.05 20.53
CA GLN A 94 -3.62 -0.94 19.49
C GLN A 94 -2.57 -1.90 18.92
N ARG A 95 -1.39 -1.95 19.53
CA ARG A 95 -0.29 -2.80 19.06
C ARG A 95 -0.64 -4.28 18.99
N GLU A 96 -1.44 -4.77 19.95
CA GLU A 96 -1.85 -6.18 19.96
C GLU A 96 -2.75 -6.52 18.77
N HIS A 97 -3.70 -5.65 18.44
CA HIS A 97 -4.53 -5.79 17.24
C HIS A 97 -3.69 -5.81 15.95
N ALA A 98 -2.70 -4.92 15.85
CA ALA A 98 -1.77 -4.90 14.73
C ALA A 98 -0.92 -6.17 14.63
N LEU A 99 -0.44 -6.71 15.76
CA LEU A 99 0.33 -7.96 15.80
C LEU A 99 -0.51 -9.19 15.39
N ARG A 100 -1.76 -9.26 15.86
CA ARG A 100 -2.69 -10.32 15.48
C ARG A 100 -2.93 -10.33 13.98
N ALA A 101 -3.11 -9.15 13.40
CA ALA A 101 -3.27 -8.99 11.96
C ALA A 101 -1.99 -9.32 11.17
N ALA A 102 -0.82 -8.93 11.67
CA ALA A 102 0.45 -9.27 11.03
C ALA A 102 0.70 -10.78 11.02
N LYS A 103 0.31 -11.50 12.07
CA LYS A 103 0.34 -12.97 12.10
C LYS A 103 -0.56 -13.55 11.02
N TRP A 104 -1.76 -13.00 10.82
CA TRP A 104 -2.62 -13.42 9.71
C TRP A 104 -1.95 -13.13 8.35
N VAL A 105 -1.35 -11.95 8.15
CA VAL A 105 -0.63 -11.62 6.90
C VAL A 105 0.46 -12.65 6.61
N LEU A 106 1.18 -13.15 7.61
CA LEU A 106 2.21 -14.19 7.44
C LEU A 106 1.65 -15.52 6.93
N THR A 107 0.39 -15.86 7.21
CA THR A 107 -0.24 -17.10 6.73
C THR A 107 -0.74 -17.00 5.30
N GLN A 108 -0.81 -15.78 4.73
CA GLN A 108 -1.34 -15.58 3.38
C GLN A 108 -0.24 -15.73 2.34
N GLU A 109 -0.57 -16.43 1.27
CA GLU A 109 0.28 -16.57 0.09
C GLU A 109 -0.52 -16.34 -1.18
N GLY A 110 0.10 -15.76 -2.18
CA GLY A 110 -0.45 -15.73 -3.53
C GLY A 110 -0.44 -17.12 -4.16
N GLY A 111 -1.41 -17.38 -5.02
CA GLY A 111 -1.52 -18.64 -5.75
C GLY A 111 -0.25 -18.96 -6.54
N LYS A 112 0.08 -20.23 -6.58
CA LYS A 112 1.18 -20.79 -7.39
C LYS A 112 0.60 -21.70 -8.48
N PRO A 113 1.30 -21.89 -9.61
CA PRO A 113 0.89 -22.87 -10.61
C PRO A 113 0.74 -24.25 -9.97
N GLY A 114 -0.30 -24.98 -10.36
CA GLY A 114 -0.45 -26.36 -9.94
C GLY A 114 0.74 -27.22 -10.40
N TRP A 115 1.03 -28.28 -9.68
CA TRP A 115 2.18 -29.16 -9.97
C TRP A 115 2.17 -29.75 -11.39
N VAL A 116 0.98 -30.03 -11.95
CA VAL A 116 0.83 -30.52 -13.34
C VAL A 116 1.26 -29.46 -14.34
N ALA A 117 0.77 -28.21 -14.20
CA ALA A 117 1.17 -27.10 -15.06
C ALA A 117 2.68 -26.86 -15.00
N SER A 118 3.25 -26.94 -13.81
CA SER A 118 4.68 -26.81 -13.55
C SER A 118 5.50 -27.90 -14.26
N LEU A 119 5.02 -29.15 -14.20
CA LEU A 119 5.67 -30.28 -14.87
C LEU A 119 5.61 -30.13 -16.40
N LEU A 120 4.47 -29.74 -16.95
CA LEU A 120 4.29 -29.54 -18.39
C LEU A 120 5.23 -28.43 -18.93
N VAL A 121 5.36 -27.33 -18.21
CA VAL A 121 6.31 -26.24 -18.56
C VAL A 121 7.74 -26.74 -18.48
N ARG A 122 8.11 -27.48 -17.41
CA ARG A 122 9.46 -28.02 -17.22
C ARG A 122 9.83 -29.05 -18.28
N LEU A 123 8.89 -29.82 -18.78
CA LEU A 123 9.07 -30.77 -19.87
C LEU A 123 8.98 -30.12 -21.26
N SER A 124 8.87 -28.79 -21.35
CA SER A 124 8.68 -28.04 -22.58
C SER A 124 7.47 -28.47 -23.42
N LEU A 125 6.50 -29.14 -22.81
CA LEU A 125 5.25 -29.57 -23.46
C LEU A 125 4.24 -28.44 -23.61
N VAL A 126 4.40 -27.35 -22.81
CA VAL A 126 3.62 -26.11 -22.91
C VAL A 126 4.59 -24.94 -22.92
N LYS A 127 4.37 -24.00 -23.84
CA LYS A 127 5.18 -22.78 -23.93
C LYS A 127 5.02 -21.97 -22.63
N LYS A 128 6.14 -21.52 -22.06
CA LYS A 128 6.13 -20.59 -20.94
C LYS A 128 5.43 -19.29 -21.37
N MET A 129 4.32 -18.95 -20.73
CA MET A 129 3.51 -17.77 -21.10
C MET A 129 4.13 -16.45 -20.62
N THR A 130 5.03 -16.53 -19.64
CA THR A 130 5.70 -15.35 -19.08
C THR A 130 7.14 -15.69 -18.71
N GLU A 131 8.02 -14.71 -18.80
CA GLU A 131 9.42 -14.80 -18.35
C GLU A 131 9.54 -14.70 -16.82
N LEU A 132 8.48 -14.24 -16.16
CA LEU A 132 8.42 -14.07 -14.71
C LEU A 132 8.48 -15.42 -13.99
N ASP A 133 9.08 -15.44 -12.80
CA ASP A 133 9.09 -16.65 -11.95
C ASP A 133 7.72 -16.86 -11.29
N PRO A 134 6.96 -17.88 -11.69
CA PRO A 134 5.63 -18.14 -11.16
C PRO A 134 5.64 -18.75 -9.74
N TYR A 135 6.82 -19.15 -9.24
CA TYR A 135 6.98 -19.76 -7.90
C TYR A 135 7.29 -18.76 -6.81
N LEU A 136 7.67 -17.52 -7.17
CA LEU A 136 7.82 -16.45 -6.19
C LEU A 136 6.47 -16.11 -5.57
N SER A 137 6.45 -16.04 -4.25
CA SER A 137 5.23 -15.85 -3.48
C SER A 137 5.27 -14.53 -2.72
N GLY A 138 4.33 -13.67 -3.06
CA GLY A 138 3.97 -12.46 -2.32
C GLY A 138 2.56 -12.57 -1.77
N TRP A 139 1.79 -11.49 -1.92
CA TRP A 139 0.39 -11.40 -1.50
C TRP A 139 -0.51 -11.00 -2.67
N SER A 140 -1.75 -11.43 -2.60
CA SER A 140 -2.76 -11.24 -3.64
C SER A 140 -3.88 -10.30 -3.19
N TRP A 141 -4.66 -9.80 -4.15
CA TRP A 141 -5.87 -9.03 -3.88
C TRP A 141 -6.98 -9.86 -3.25
N THR A 142 -7.07 -11.12 -3.65
CA THR A 142 -8.08 -12.07 -3.18
C THR A 142 -7.43 -13.42 -2.91
N ALA A 143 -7.99 -14.19 -1.98
CA ALA A 143 -7.51 -15.53 -1.67
C ALA A 143 -7.46 -16.41 -2.92
N GLY A 144 -6.37 -17.15 -3.09
CA GLY A 144 -6.16 -18.04 -4.23
C GLY A 144 -5.75 -17.37 -5.56
N ALA A 145 -5.76 -16.03 -5.65
CA ALA A 145 -5.22 -15.32 -6.82
C ALA A 145 -3.69 -15.24 -6.77
N PHE A 146 -3.06 -15.02 -7.94
CA PHE A 146 -1.62 -14.81 -8.02
C PHE A 146 -1.18 -13.57 -7.24
N SER A 147 0.09 -13.55 -6.87
CA SER A 147 0.70 -12.41 -6.17
C SER A 147 0.79 -11.18 -7.06
N TRP A 148 0.55 -9.99 -6.47
CA TRP A 148 0.58 -8.70 -7.12
C TRP A 148 1.51 -7.74 -6.37
N VAL A 149 2.07 -6.75 -7.08
CA VAL A 149 3.05 -5.81 -6.53
C VAL A 149 2.48 -4.98 -5.38
N GLU A 150 1.31 -4.39 -5.56
CA GLU A 150 0.73 -3.46 -4.57
C GLU A 150 0.36 -4.17 -3.25
N PRO A 151 -0.44 -5.25 -3.20
CA PRO A 151 -0.72 -5.95 -1.94
C PRO A 151 0.54 -6.55 -1.30
N THR A 152 1.52 -6.97 -2.10
CA THR A 152 2.83 -7.42 -1.59
C THR A 152 3.56 -6.27 -0.91
N SER A 153 3.55 -5.09 -1.50
CA SER A 153 4.21 -3.90 -0.94
C SER A 153 3.61 -3.48 0.40
N TYR A 154 2.27 -3.44 0.53
CA TYR A 154 1.61 -3.14 1.81
C TYR A 154 1.94 -4.19 2.87
N SER A 155 1.95 -5.46 2.50
CA SER A 155 2.29 -6.56 3.41
C SER A 155 3.74 -6.46 3.88
N LEU A 156 4.68 -6.17 2.98
CA LEU A 156 6.09 -5.94 3.33
C LEU A 156 6.25 -4.77 4.30
N MET A 157 5.61 -3.62 4.05
CA MET A 157 5.67 -2.48 4.97
C MET A 157 5.17 -2.84 6.36
N ALA A 158 4.02 -3.52 6.47
CA ALA A 158 3.44 -3.94 7.74
C ALA A 158 4.36 -4.92 8.50
N LEU A 159 4.86 -5.95 7.82
CA LEU A 159 5.73 -6.96 8.41
C LEU A 159 7.09 -6.41 8.83
N LYS A 160 7.74 -5.60 7.98
CA LYS A 160 9.02 -4.96 8.31
C LYS A 160 8.93 -4.06 9.54
N LYS A 161 7.82 -3.33 9.71
CA LYS A 161 7.60 -2.48 10.89
C LYS A 161 7.39 -3.28 12.18
N LEU A 162 6.91 -4.51 12.09
CA LEU A 162 6.60 -5.38 13.23
C LEU A 162 7.61 -6.53 13.39
N LYS A 163 8.63 -6.66 12.52
CA LYS A 163 9.58 -7.77 12.45
C LYS A 163 10.10 -8.17 13.84
N GLY A 164 10.62 -7.22 14.63
CA GLY A 164 11.14 -7.48 15.97
C GLY A 164 10.10 -7.91 17.03
N SER A 165 8.81 -7.97 16.67
CA SER A 165 7.72 -8.48 17.52
C SER A 165 7.10 -9.76 16.98
N LEU A 166 7.64 -10.29 15.89
CA LEU A 166 7.23 -11.51 15.20
C LEU A 166 8.33 -12.60 15.28
N ASP A 167 9.22 -12.48 16.26
CA ASP A 167 10.29 -13.44 16.48
C ASP A 167 9.73 -14.87 16.68
N GLY A 168 10.49 -15.88 16.22
CA GLY A 168 10.04 -17.27 16.23
C GLY A 168 9.02 -17.64 15.14
N THR A 169 8.70 -16.69 14.24
CA THR A 169 7.87 -16.93 13.05
C THR A 169 8.74 -17.01 11.78
N ASN A 170 8.12 -17.32 10.65
CA ASN A 170 8.76 -17.28 9.32
C ASN A 170 8.80 -15.88 8.71
N CYS A 171 8.70 -14.82 9.51
CA CYS A 171 8.55 -13.42 9.06
C CYS A 171 9.69 -12.99 8.12
N GLU A 172 10.95 -13.28 8.46
CA GLU A 172 12.11 -12.91 7.63
C GLU A 172 12.07 -13.57 6.26
N GLU A 173 11.75 -14.86 6.22
CA GLU A 173 11.64 -15.60 4.96
C GLU A 173 10.49 -15.07 4.11
N ARG A 174 9.34 -14.76 4.72
CA ARG A 174 8.20 -14.16 4.00
C ARG A 174 8.52 -12.77 3.45
N ILE A 175 9.26 -11.95 4.20
CA ILE A 175 9.76 -10.66 3.72
C ILE A 175 10.69 -10.88 2.52
N ARG A 176 11.66 -11.79 2.62
CA ARG A 176 12.60 -12.10 1.54
C ARG A 176 11.88 -12.57 0.27
N GLN A 177 10.90 -13.45 0.38
CA GLN A 177 10.09 -13.93 -0.76
C GLN A 177 9.30 -12.80 -1.42
N GLY A 178 8.67 -11.92 -0.62
CA GLY A 178 7.97 -10.77 -1.15
C GLY A 178 8.88 -9.76 -1.86
N GLU A 179 10.08 -9.50 -1.32
CA GLU A 179 11.09 -8.65 -1.97
C GLU A 179 11.53 -9.23 -3.32
N LEU A 180 11.84 -10.54 -3.36
CA LEU A 180 12.22 -11.22 -4.60
C LEU A 180 11.11 -11.13 -5.65
N LEU A 181 9.85 -11.31 -5.24
CA LEU A 181 8.71 -11.16 -6.14
C LEU A 181 8.64 -9.73 -6.71
N ILE A 182 8.79 -8.71 -5.88
CA ILE A 182 8.75 -7.32 -6.39
C ILE A 182 9.86 -7.10 -7.41
N TYR A 183 11.09 -7.50 -7.13
CA TYR A 183 12.20 -7.34 -8.09
C TYR A 183 11.99 -8.12 -9.38
N ASP A 184 11.45 -9.34 -9.33
CA ASP A 184 11.12 -10.13 -10.52
C ASP A 184 10.06 -9.46 -11.40
N ARG A 185 9.16 -8.67 -10.82
CA ARG A 185 8.08 -7.96 -11.52
C ARG A 185 8.46 -6.56 -12.01
N MET A 186 9.74 -6.15 -11.87
CA MET A 186 10.20 -4.83 -12.33
C MET A 186 10.07 -4.70 -13.85
N CYS A 187 9.58 -3.56 -14.31
CA CYS A 187 9.52 -3.22 -15.72
C CYS A 187 10.93 -2.95 -16.29
N GLU A 188 11.10 -3.13 -17.59
CA GLU A 188 12.40 -3.11 -18.28
C GLU A 188 13.21 -1.82 -18.00
N ASN A 189 12.56 -0.67 -17.96
CA ASN A 189 13.20 0.63 -17.71
C ASN A 189 13.07 1.12 -16.27
N GLY A 190 12.82 0.20 -15.34
CA GLY A 190 12.58 0.49 -13.94
C GLY A 190 11.12 0.79 -13.62
N GLY A 191 10.82 0.76 -12.30
CA GLY A 191 9.46 0.91 -11.80
C GLY A 191 8.62 -0.36 -11.94
N TRP A 192 7.38 -0.27 -11.50
CA TRP A 192 6.45 -1.40 -11.46
C TRP A 192 5.06 -1.01 -11.94
N ASN A 193 4.40 -1.96 -12.58
CA ASN A 193 2.95 -2.00 -12.72
C ASN A 193 2.35 -2.99 -11.70
N TYR A 194 1.09 -3.35 -11.85
CA TYR A 194 0.40 -4.19 -10.87
C TYR A 194 0.97 -5.61 -10.73
N GLY A 195 1.68 -6.17 -11.72
CA GLY A 195 2.28 -7.49 -11.53
C GLY A 195 2.89 -8.17 -12.74
N ASN A 196 2.61 -7.70 -13.95
CA ASN A 196 3.18 -8.26 -15.17
C ASN A 196 4.02 -7.21 -15.90
N SER A 197 5.34 -7.32 -15.84
CA SER A 197 6.25 -6.42 -16.55
C SER A 197 6.29 -6.72 -18.07
N ARG A 198 5.87 -7.91 -18.49
CA ARG A 198 5.84 -8.34 -19.88
C ARG A 198 4.69 -9.30 -20.15
N VAL A 199 3.97 -9.13 -21.27
CA VAL A 199 2.88 -10.00 -21.71
C VAL A 199 3.03 -10.30 -23.19
N LEU A 200 3.00 -11.58 -23.56
CA LEU A 200 3.15 -12.07 -24.95
C LEU A 200 4.40 -11.54 -25.67
N GLY A 201 5.48 -11.30 -24.92
CA GLY A 201 6.74 -10.76 -25.45
C GLY A 201 6.84 -9.23 -25.45
N GLU A 202 5.73 -8.53 -25.20
CA GLU A 202 5.68 -7.07 -25.15
C GLU A 202 5.94 -6.54 -23.74
N ALA A 203 6.83 -5.55 -23.60
CA ALA A 203 7.11 -4.87 -22.34
C ALA A 203 5.93 -3.96 -21.95
N LEU A 204 5.52 -4.04 -20.69
CA LEU A 204 4.47 -3.19 -20.15
C LEU A 204 5.06 -2.02 -19.37
N TRP A 205 4.34 -0.89 -19.39
CA TRP A 205 4.74 0.34 -18.71
C TRP A 205 4.52 0.27 -17.20
N PRO A 206 5.41 0.86 -16.39
CA PRO A 206 5.19 1.05 -14.97
C PRO A 206 4.15 2.14 -14.72
N TYR A 207 3.53 2.09 -13.52
CA TYR A 207 2.62 3.14 -13.02
C TYR A 207 3.27 3.88 -11.85
N PRO A 208 3.13 5.21 -11.77
CA PRO A 208 3.83 6.01 -10.75
C PRO A 208 3.39 5.65 -9.32
N GLU A 209 2.10 5.41 -9.05
CA GLU A 209 1.61 5.02 -7.74
C GLU A 209 2.10 3.64 -7.30
N VAL A 210 2.09 2.65 -8.19
CA VAL A 210 2.57 1.29 -7.89
C VAL A 210 4.08 1.30 -7.68
N THR A 211 4.82 2.04 -8.53
CA THR A 211 6.27 2.22 -8.40
C THR A 211 6.63 2.87 -7.07
N ALA A 212 5.91 3.92 -6.67
CA ALA A 212 6.15 4.60 -5.41
C ALA A 212 5.89 3.68 -4.20
N VAL A 213 4.77 2.93 -4.20
CA VAL A 213 4.42 2.00 -3.11
C VAL A 213 5.43 0.85 -3.01
N ALA A 214 5.90 0.30 -4.14
CA ALA A 214 6.93 -0.73 -4.18
C ALA A 214 8.28 -0.20 -3.62
N LEU A 215 8.71 0.98 -4.05
CA LEU A 215 9.91 1.62 -3.53
C LEU A 215 9.81 1.91 -2.02
N ILE A 216 8.65 2.36 -1.52
CA ILE A 216 8.44 2.55 -0.08
C ILE A 216 8.60 1.23 0.67
N ALA A 217 8.11 0.12 0.14
CA ALA A 217 8.28 -1.20 0.75
C ALA A 217 9.74 -1.68 0.73
N LEU A 218 10.55 -1.20 -0.23
CA LEU A 218 11.96 -1.56 -0.42
C LEU A 218 12.95 -0.49 0.10
N GLN A 219 12.49 0.49 0.87
CA GLN A 219 13.34 1.63 1.29
C GLN A 219 14.55 1.24 2.15
N ASP A 220 14.50 0.08 2.84
CA ASP A 220 15.63 -0.52 3.55
C ASP A 220 16.70 -1.13 2.61
N ARG A 221 16.41 -1.21 1.30
CA ARG A 221 17.32 -1.59 0.21
C ARG A 221 17.66 -0.38 -0.68
N ALA A 222 17.70 0.82 -0.12
CA ALA A 222 17.80 2.08 -0.87
C ALA A 222 18.98 2.15 -1.85
N THR A 223 20.11 1.52 -1.53
CA THR A 223 21.33 1.48 -2.37
C THR A 223 21.30 0.44 -3.49
N ASN A 224 20.24 -0.38 -3.58
CA ASN A 224 20.09 -1.36 -4.65
C ASN A 224 19.89 -0.64 -6.01
N ASP A 225 20.61 -1.07 -7.04
CA ASP A 225 20.59 -0.45 -8.37
C ASP A 225 19.19 -0.43 -8.99
N ALA A 226 18.40 -1.50 -8.81
CA ALA A 226 17.03 -1.57 -9.28
C ALA A 226 16.14 -0.48 -8.65
N ASN A 227 16.33 -0.20 -7.34
CA ASN A 227 15.64 0.88 -6.65
C ASN A 227 16.08 2.25 -7.18
N GLN A 228 17.37 2.45 -7.44
CA GLN A 228 17.90 3.72 -7.98
C GLN A 228 17.40 3.98 -9.41
N ILE A 229 17.35 2.95 -10.26
CA ILE A 229 16.77 3.03 -11.60
C ILE A 229 15.27 3.39 -11.49
N SER A 230 14.53 2.71 -10.61
CA SER A 230 13.09 2.92 -10.42
C SER A 230 12.76 4.29 -9.82
N LEU A 231 13.62 4.85 -8.95
CA LEU A 231 13.47 6.23 -8.46
C LEU A 231 13.59 7.25 -9.59
N ARG A 232 14.54 7.06 -10.50
CA ARG A 232 14.67 7.94 -11.68
C ARG A 232 13.45 7.81 -12.60
N ALA A 233 12.98 6.58 -12.86
CA ALA A 233 11.77 6.33 -13.62
C ALA A 233 10.53 6.98 -12.98
N LEU A 234 10.37 6.90 -11.64
CA LEU A 234 9.31 7.56 -10.90
C LEU A 234 9.33 9.08 -11.12
N GLY A 235 10.51 9.71 -11.06
CA GLY A 235 10.66 11.14 -11.32
C GLY A 235 10.20 11.56 -12.72
N VAL A 236 10.41 10.71 -13.74
CA VAL A 236 9.89 10.94 -15.10
C VAL A 236 8.38 10.79 -15.14
N MET A 237 7.85 9.68 -14.65
CA MET A 237 6.40 9.41 -14.63
C MET A 237 5.60 10.47 -13.89
N MET A 238 6.12 11.00 -12.79
CA MET A 238 5.44 12.04 -12.02
C MET A 238 5.26 13.35 -12.77
N ARG A 239 6.10 13.68 -13.77
CA ARG A 239 5.94 14.89 -14.59
C ARG A 239 4.67 14.85 -15.45
N GLU A 240 4.26 13.64 -15.84
CA GLU A 240 3.07 13.40 -16.65
C GLU A 240 1.85 13.04 -15.80
N ALA A 241 2.06 12.77 -14.50
CA ALA A 241 1.01 12.34 -13.61
C ALA A 241 0.05 13.48 -13.28
N GLY A 242 -1.21 13.35 -13.71
CA GLY A 242 -2.31 14.21 -13.32
C GLY A 242 -3.08 13.75 -12.07
N SER A 243 -2.82 12.53 -11.60
CA SER A 243 -3.54 11.91 -10.48
C SER A 243 -3.04 12.41 -9.12
N GLY A 244 -3.96 12.80 -8.24
CA GLY A 244 -3.64 13.15 -6.85
C GLY A 244 -3.03 11.98 -6.08
N MET A 245 -3.43 10.74 -6.34
CA MET A 245 -2.84 9.53 -5.74
C MET A 245 -1.40 9.31 -6.20
N ALA A 246 -1.14 9.37 -7.51
CA ALA A 246 0.20 9.20 -8.07
C ALA A 246 1.19 10.23 -7.51
N LEU A 247 0.79 11.52 -7.49
CA LEU A 247 1.60 12.60 -6.93
C LEU A 247 1.84 12.40 -5.43
N SER A 248 0.80 12.05 -4.67
CA SER A 248 0.92 11.87 -3.21
C SER A 248 1.84 10.72 -2.85
N TRP A 249 1.68 9.56 -3.47
CA TRP A 249 2.56 8.40 -3.27
C TRP A 249 3.99 8.70 -3.71
N GLY A 250 4.17 9.37 -4.84
CA GLY A 250 5.49 9.80 -5.31
C GLY A 250 6.19 10.75 -4.33
N ILE A 251 5.47 11.75 -3.79
CA ILE A 251 6.00 12.67 -2.78
C ILE A 251 6.42 11.92 -1.50
N LEU A 252 5.57 11.00 -1.02
CA LEU A 252 5.89 10.16 0.15
C LEU A 252 7.15 9.32 -0.10
N CYS A 253 7.24 8.69 -1.27
CA CYS A 253 8.41 7.91 -1.68
C CYS A 253 9.67 8.77 -1.71
N LEU A 254 9.67 9.88 -2.46
CA LEU A 254 10.82 10.77 -2.56
C LEU A 254 11.27 11.28 -1.19
N THR A 255 10.31 11.62 -0.29
CA THR A 255 10.62 12.05 1.08
C THR A 255 11.32 10.96 1.88
N LEU A 256 10.89 9.69 1.76
CA LEU A 256 11.50 8.55 2.45
C LEU A 256 12.89 8.21 1.93
N TYR A 257 13.16 8.49 0.66
CA TYR A 257 14.48 8.37 0.03
C TYR A 257 15.34 9.64 0.15
N ASN A 258 14.93 10.61 0.98
CA ASN A 258 15.61 11.89 1.19
C ASN A 258 15.82 12.71 -0.11
N GLN A 259 14.92 12.56 -1.08
CA GLN A 259 14.91 13.32 -2.32
C GLN A 259 14.05 14.58 -2.19
N ASN A 260 14.37 15.61 -2.98
CA ASN A 260 13.60 16.85 -2.99
C ASN A 260 12.23 16.62 -3.65
N ALA A 261 11.15 16.84 -2.92
CA ALA A 261 9.77 16.71 -3.39
C ALA A 261 9.00 18.05 -3.50
N GLN A 262 9.67 19.20 -3.38
CA GLN A 262 8.99 20.51 -3.30
C GLN A 262 8.23 20.88 -4.59
N GLU A 263 8.78 20.56 -5.75
CA GLU A 263 8.11 20.79 -7.03
C GLU A 263 6.78 20.01 -7.08
N TRP A 264 6.82 18.75 -6.73
CA TRP A 264 5.67 17.84 -6.74
C TRP A 264 4.60 18.26 -5.73
N LYS A 265 5.00 18.78 -4.57
CA LYS A 265 4.06 19.35 -3.59
C LYS A 265 3.30 20.55 -4.17
N ARG A 266 3.97 21.43 -4.95
CA ARG A 266 3.29 22.55 -5.62
C ARG A 266 2.29 22.06 -6.66
N ILE A 267 2.65 21.04 -7.44
CA ILE A 267 1.75 20.44 -8.44
C ILE A 267 0.56 19.77 -7.76
N LEU A 268 0.78 19.06 -6.66
CA LEU A 268 -0.29 18.44 -5.86
C LEU A 268 -1.28 19.47 -5.34
N VAL A 269 -0.81 20.59 -4.80
CA VAL A 269 -1.65 21.71 -4.35
C VAL A 269 -2.51 22.24 -5.50
N LYS A 270 -1.91 22.51 -6.65
CA LYS A 270 -2.61 23.03 -7.84
C LYS A 270 -3.68 22.07 -8.34
N ASN A 271 -3.37 20.76 -8.38
CA ASN A 271 -4.34 19.74 -8.75
C ASN A 271 -5.49 19.63 -7.76
N PHE A 272 -5.20 19.68 -6.47
CA PHE A 272 -6.23 19.67 -5.44
C PHE A 272 -7.16 20.88 -5.54
N GLU A 273 -6.62 22.08 -5.76
CA GLU A 273 -7.42 23.30 -5.92
C GLU A 273 -8.38 23.21 -7.09
N LYS A 274 -7.95 22.56 -8.17
CA LYS A 274 -8.77 22.37 -9.38
C LYS A 274 -9.84 21.29 -9.25
N THR A 275 -9.54 20.17 -8.61
CA THR A 275 -10.36 18.96 -8.69
C THR A 275 -10.95 18.52 -7.36
N ARG A 276 -10.38 19.00 -6.22
CA ARG A 276 -10.68 18.46 -4.87
C ARG A 276 -10.58 16.93 -4.81
N PHE A 277 -9.88 16.33 -5.79
CA PHE A 277 -9.79 14.88 -6.04
C PHE A 277 -11.15 14.19 -6.04
N LEU A 278 -12.19 14.90 -6.53
CA LEU A 278 -13.58 14.47 -6.56
C LEU A 278 -14.14 14.01 -5.19
N GLY A 279 -13.49 14.43 -4.09
CA GLY A 279 -13.83 14.00 -2.73
C GLY A 279 -13.48 12.54 -2.44
N GLU A 280 -12.63 11.90 -3.25
CA GLU A 280 -12.19 10.52 -3.02
C GLU A 280 -11.33 10.46 -1.75
N THR A 281 -11.80 9.71 -0.74
CA THR A 281 -11.25 9.71 0.62
C THR A 281 -9.77 9.33 0.66
N LYS A 282 -9.37 8.28 -0.07
CA LYS A 282 -7.98 7.81 -0.12
C LYS A 282 -7.05 8.87 -0.73
N ALA A 283 -7.47 9.51 -1.83
CA ALA A 283 -6.67 10.55 -2.49
C ALA A 283 -6.52 11.80 -1.62
N VAL A 284 -7.60 12.22 -0.95
CA VAL A 284 -7.58 13.36 0.00
C VAL A 284 -6.69 13.05 1.21
N ALA A 285 -6.81 11.85 1.79
CA ALA A 285 -5.98 11.41 2.91
C ALA A 285 -4.49 11.32 2.52
N LEU A 286 -4.18 10.74 1.35
CA LEU A 286 -2.81 10.66 0.83
C LEU A 286 -2.21 12.05 0.58
N ALA A 287 -3.00 13.02 0.08
CA ALA A 287 -2.53 14.37 -0.11
C ALA A 287 -2.17 15.06 1.22
N LEU A 288 -2.94 14.83 2.28
CA LEU A 288 -2.61 15.29 3.63
C LEU A 288 -1.31 14.66 4.14
N LEU A 289 -1.16 13.35 4.01
CA LEU A 289 0.05 12.61 4.37
C LEU A 289 1.29 13.12 3.63
N ALA A 290 1.16 13.36 2.32
CA ALA A 290 2.25 13.85 1.47
C ALA A 290 2.65 15.31 1.76
N SER A 291 1.71 16.13 2.20
CA SER A 291 1.93 17.54 2.47
C SER A 291 2.59 17.82 3.82
N GLY A 292 2.37 16.92 4.79
CA GLY A 292 2.85 17.04 6.17
C GLY A 292 3.98 16.08 6.52
N LYS A 293 3.90 15.55 7.74
CA LYS A 293 4.85 14.59 8.31
C LYS A 293 4.47 13.12 8.06
N GLY A 294 3.46 12.86 7.24
CA GLY A 294 2.87 11.54 7.04
C GLY A 294 3.82 10.46 6.49
N ALA A 295 4.90 10.86 5.81
CA ALA A 295 5.90 9.92 5.32
C ALA A 295 6.50 9.04 6.45
N SER A 296 6.63 9.58 7.67
CA SER A 296 7.14 8.84 8.83
C SER A 296 6.32 7.59 9.18
N LEU A 297 5.01 7.60 8.87
CA LEU A 297 4.11 6.47 9.12
C LEU A 297 4.46 5.26 8.23
N PHE A 298 5.05 5.49 7.07
CA PHE A 298 5.46 4.44 6.13
C PHE A 298 6.95 4.08 6.27
N ARG A 299 7.70 4.76 7.15
CA ARG A 299 9.12 4.44 7.34
C ARG A 299 9.28 3.05 7.95
N VAL A 300 9.99 2.16 7.24
CA VAL A 300 10.45 0.89 7.79
C VAL A 300 11.82 1.11 8.44
N ARG A 301 12.09 0.40 9.53
CA ARG A 301 13.41 0.46 10.18
C ARG A 301 14.35 -0.46 9.41
N ALA A 302 15.56 0.04 9.14
CA ALA A 302 16.65 -0.79 8.63
C ALA A 302 17.08 -1.82 9.68
#